data_6f8e9387337a4d98616aba8c4b28b98d
#
_entry.id   6f8e9387337a4d98616aba8c4b28b98d
#
_cell.length_a   1.000
_cell.length_b   1.000
_cell.length_c   1.000
_cell.angle_alpha   90.00
_cell.angle_beta   90.00
_cell.angle_gamma   90.00
#
_symmetry.space_group_name_H-M   'P 1'
#
loop_
_entity.id
_entity.type
_entity.pdbx_description
1 polymer ?
#
loop_
_entity_poly.entity_id
_entity_poly.type
_entity_poly.pdbx_seq_one_letter_code
_entity_poly.pdbx_strand_id
1 'polypeptide(L)'
;MTKIAVSRRDLLVTGTCALVGAVNLAGSASAGASGEPNVTNEEIVRKWYAGWEKKDWAPLDRLLAEDFTFSSAAGDDHISKSTFKTRCWETQIDFIQRMDLERVSTGPDDAFVKYLCHTRNGKAFRNVEYLKIKNGQLQSIECYFGEQSSFPSAVSTGQK
;
A
#
# COMPACT_ATOMS: atom_id res chain seq x y z
N MET A 1 -46.65 -12.91 -13.44
CA MET A 1 -46.38 -13.94 -14.46
C MET A 1 -46.38 -13.28 -15.82
N THR A 2 -45.23 -13.04 -16.41
CA THR A 2 -45.13 -12.89 -17.88
C THR A 2 -43.66 -13.09 -18.25
N LYS A 3 -43.35 -14.22 -18.86
CA LYS A 3 -42.06 -14.55 -19.45
C LYS A 3 -41.95 -13.88 -20.81
N ILE A 4 -40.85 -13.22 -21.10
CA ILE A 4 -40.50 -12.79 -22.45
C ILE A 4 -39.26 -13.58 -22.87
N ALA A 5 -39.46 -14.43 -23.85
CA ALA A 5 -38.42 -15.18 -24.56
C ALA A 5 -37.94 -14.30 -25.74
N VAL A 6 -36.62 -14.17 -25.91
CA VAL A 6 -36.04 -13.56 -27.12
C VAL A 6 -35.30 -14.63 -27.91
N SER A 7 -35.75 -14.77 -29.15
CA SER A 7 -35.34 -15.69 -30.18
C SER A 7 -34.02 -15.32 -30.84
N ARG A 8 -33.18 -16.33 -31.08
CA ARG A 8 -32.02 -16.27 -31.99
C ARG A 8 -32.51 -16.23 -33.45
N ARG A 9 -31.91 -15.45 -34.27
CA ARG A 9 -31.89 -15.62 -35.72
C ARG A 9 -30.52 -15.27 -36.29
N ASP A 10 -29.96 -16.28 -36.91
CA ASP A 10 -28.81 -16.31 -37.79
C ASP A 10 -28.99 -15.40 -38.99
N LEU A 11 -27.91 -14.75 -39.42
CA LEU A 11 -27.78 -14.32 -40.81
C LEU A 11 -26.34 -14.55 -41.29
N LEU A 12 -26.20 -15.61 -42.08
CA LEU A 12 -25.05 -15.87 -42.94
C LEU A 12 -25.14 -14.93 -44.17
N VAL A 13 -24.05 -14.26 -44.46
CA VAL A 13 -23.81 -13.69 -45.80
C VAL A 13 -22.38 -14.01 -46.22
N THR A 14 -22.28 -14.92 -47.14
CA THR A 14 -21.13 -15.24 -47.97
C THR A 14 -20.87 -14.17 -48.99
N GLY A 15 -19.63 -13.69 -49.11
CA GLY A 15 -19.22 -12.80 -50.22
C GLY A 15 -17.70 -12.87 -50.41
N THR A 16 -17.34 -13.74 -51.39
CA THR A 16 -15.98 -13.89 -51.89
C THR A 16 -15.67 -12.79 -52.88
N CYS A 17 -14.55 -12.03 -52.69
CA CYS A 17 -13.84 -11.37 -53.79
C CYS A 17 -12.34 -11.25 -53.45
N ALA A 18 -11.57 -11.96 -54.23
CA ALA A 18 -10.12 -11.84 -54.29
C ALA A 18 -9.72 -10.57 -55.06
N LEU A 19 -8.74 -9.82 -54.59
CA LEU A 19 -7.85 -9.03 -55.43
C LEU A 19 -6.49 -8.81 -54.71
N VAL A 20 -5.46 -9.12 -55.46
CA VAL A 20 -4.04 -9.01 -55.25
C VAL A 20 -3.60 -7.57 -55.09
N GLY A 21 -2.69 -7.27 -54.16
CA GLY A 21 -2.00 -5.99 -54.18
C GLY A 21 -1.11 -5.69 -53.00
N ALA A 22 0.18 -5.76 -53.26
CA ALA A 22 1.26 -5.00 -52.65
C ALA A 22 1.62 -5.20 -51.15
N VAL A 23 2.71 -5.93 -50.99
CA VAL A 23 3.54 -6.02 -49.77
C VAL A 23 4.14 -4.63 -49.48
N ASN A 24 3.65 -3.97 -48.41
CA ASN A 24 4.38 -2.88 -47.77
C ASN A 24 4.93 -3.39 -46.45
N LEU A 25 6.19 -3.77 -46.44
CA LEU A 25 7.00 -3.99 -45.27
C LEU A 25 7.27 -2.62 -44.59
N ALA A 26 6.31 -2.06 -43.90
CA ALA A 26 6.58 -1.01 -42.93
C ALA A 26 6.94 -1.71 -41.62
N GLY A 27 8.20 -1.77 -41.30
CA GLY A 27 8.71 -2.23 -40.04
C GLY A 27 8.15 -1.33 -38.92
N SER A 28 7.15 -1.84 -38.22
CA SER A 28 6.72 -1.25 -36.93
C SER A 28 7.86 -1.47 -35.96
N ALA A 29 8.71 -0.47 -35.79
CA ALA A 29 9.57 -0.37 -34.63
C ALA A 29 8.64 -0.30 -33.41
N SER A 30 8.46 -1.43 -32.73
CA SER A 30 7.94 -1.45 -31.38
C SER A 30 8.89 -0.62 -30.53
N ALA A 31 8.52 0.62 -30.25
CA ALA A 31 9.13 1.38 -29.19
C ALA A 31 9.01 0.54 -27.94
N GLY A 32 10.11 -0.06 -27.51
CA GLY A 32 10.21 -0.75 -26.25
C GLY A 32 9.83 0.25 -25.16
N ALA A 33 8.66 0.08 -24.57
CA ALA A 33 8.35 0.72 -23.34
C ALA A 33 9.41 0.24 -22.34
N SER A 34 10.35 1.12 -22.02
CA SER A 34 11.23 0.98 -20.88
C SER A 34 10.34 1.04 -19.64
N GLY A 35 9.72 -0.10 -19.31
CA GLY A 35 8.95 -0.24 -18.08
C GLY A 35 9.93 -0.13 -16.93
N GLU A 36 9.93 1.01 -16.26
CA GLU A 36 10.46 1.03 -14.91
C GLU A 36 9.80 -0.11 -14.13
N PRO A 37 10.55 -0.85 -13.29
CA PRO A 37 9.98 -1.97 -12.55
C PRO A 37 8.82 -1.42 -11.73
N ASN A 38 7.61 -1.89 -12.03
CA ASN A 38 6.40 -1.46 -11.35
C ASN A 38 6.50 -1.90 -9.88
N VAL A 39 6.82 -0.96 -8.99
CA VAL A 39 6.97 -1.21 -7.57
C VAL A 39 5.63 -1.69 -7.02
N THR A 40 5.60 -2.86 -6.43
CA THR A 40 4.38 -3.44 -5.85
C THR A 40 3.98 -2.72 -4.56
N ASN A 41 2.69 -2.77 -4.21
CA ASN A 41 2.21 -2.22 -2.94
C ASN A 41 2.90 -2.88 -1.73
N GLU A 42 3.23 -4.16 -1.81
CA GLU A 42 3.98 -4.85 -0.76
C GLU A 42 5.40 -4.28 -0.60
N GLU A 43 6.08 -3.98 -1.69
CA GLU A 43 7.40 -3.35 -1.63
C GLU A 43 7.35 -1.94 -1.03
N ILE A 44 6.30 -1.15 -1.34
CA ILE A 44 6.08 0.17 -0.74
C ILE A 44 5.91 0.03 0.78
N VAL A 45 5.05 -0.88 1.21
CA VAL A 45 4.82 -1.18 2.63
C VAL A 45 6.14 -1.56 3.31
N ARG A 46 6.88 -2.51 2.75
CA ARG A 46 8.15 -2.96 3.36
C ARG A 46 9.20 -1.86 3.42
N LYS A 47 9.28 -1.00 2.40
CA LYS A 47 10.16 0.19 2.41
C LYS A 47 9.78 1.18 3.50
N TRP A 48 8.46 1.38 3.72
CA TRP A 48 7.94 2.23 4.79
C TRP A 48 8.44 1.80 6.16
N TYR A 49 8.20 0.54 6.55
CA TYR A 49 8.63 0.04 7.86
C TYR A 49 10.15 -0.05 8.00
N ALA A 50 10.87 -0.43 6.95
CA ALA A 50 12.33 -0.44 6.95
C ALA A 50 12.95 0.97 7.15
N GLY A 51 12.28 2.01 6.68
CA GLY A 51 12.72 3.39 6.90
C GLY A 51 12.66 3.80 8.39
N TRP A 52 11.64 3.36 9.10
CA TRP A 52 11.52 3.55 10.55
C TRP A 52 12.68 2.88 11.31
N GLU A 53 13.01 1.68 10.96
CA GLU A 53 14.13 0.94 11.59
C GLU A 53 15.49 1.58 11.30
N LYS A 54 15.68 2.10 10.08
CA LYS A 54 16.90 2.79 9.65
C LYS A 54 17.01 4.21 10.19
N LYS A 55 15.92 4.76 10.74
CA LYS A 55 15.84 6.14 11.22
C LYS A 55 16.16 7.19 10.14
N ASP A 56 15.75 6.90 8.92
CA ASP A 56 16.00 7.76 7.78
C ASP A 56 14.69 8.31 7.22
N TRP A 57 14.46 9.61 7.41
CA TRP A 57 13.26 10.29 6.93
C TRP A 57 13.25 10.49 5.42
N ALA A 58 14.38 10.73 4.80
CA ALA A 58 14.42 11.14 3.40
C ALA A 58 13.83 10.10 2.43
N PRO A 59 14.06 8.79 2.57
CA PRO A 59 13.34 7.77 1.81
C PRO A 59 11.84 7.74 2.13
N LEU A 60 11.46 7.90 3.41
CA LEU A 60 10.06 7.89 3.84
C LEU A 60 9.30 9.07 3.26
N ASP A 61 9.89 10.26 3.27
CA ASP A 61 9.32 11.47 2.69
C ASP A 61 8.92 11.28 1.22
N ARG A 62 9.75 10.57 0.45
CA ARG A 62 9.47 10.27 -0.97
C ARG A 62 8.37 9.23 -1.17
N LEU A 63 8.15 8.34 -0.18
CA LEU A 63 7.05 7.38 -0.22
C LEU A 63 5.70 8.02 0.10
N LEU A 64 5.67 9.15 0.79
CA LEU A 64 4.45 9.86 1.13
C LEU A 64 4.05 10.82 0.01
N ALA A 65 2.79 10.82 -0.36
CA ALA A 65 2.22 11.82 -1.28
C ALA A 65 2.31 13.23 -0.66
N GLU A 66 2.24 14.26 -1.50
CA GLU A 66 2.28 15.64 -1.02
C GLU A 66 1.06 15.98 -0.14
N ASP A 67 -0.10 15.46 -0.51
CA ASP A 67 -1.38 15.58 0.20
C ASP A 67 -1.62 14.44 1.20
N PHE A 68 -0.56 13.75 1.62
CA PHE A 68 -0.62 12.66 2.60
C PHE A 68 -1.32 13.08 3.88
N THR A 69 -2.12 12.16 4.43
CA THR A 69 -2.78 12.32 5.73
C THR A 69 -2.52 11.13 6.67
N PHE A 70 -2.52 11.44 7.96
CA PHE A 70 -2.41 10.42 9.00
C PHE A 70 -3.52 10.58 10.02
N SER A 71 -4.10 9.45 10.45
CA SER A 71 -5.07 9.39 11.54
C SER A 71 -4.69 8.31 12.54
N SER A 72 -4.96 8.54 13.83
CA SER A 72 -4.70 7.55 14.86
C SER A 72 -5.68 7.64 16.03
N ALA A 73 -5.78 6.56 16.79
CA ALA A 73 -6.56 6.52 18.02
C ALA A 73 -6.06 7.48 19.12
N ALA A 74 -4.89 8.09 18.98
CA ALA A 74 -4.35 9.11 19.89
C ALA A 74 -4.95 10.51 19.67
N GLY A 75 -5.94 10.64 18.79
CA GLY A 75 -6.61 11.90 18.49
C GLY A 75 -6.02 12.65 17.29
N ASP A 76 -5.19 12.00 16.50
CA ASP A 76 -4.79 12.54 15.19
C ASP A 76 -5.92 12.25 14.19
N ASP A 77 -6.41 13.30 13.54
CA ASP A 77 -7.45 13.19 12.52
C ASP A 77 -7.01 13.91 11.26
N HIS A 78 -6.66 13.15 10.21
CA HIS A 78 -6.22 13.62 8.90
C HIS A 78 -5.09 14.69 8.99
N ILE A 79 -4.16 14.53 9.94
CA ILE A 79 -3.03 15.45 10.06
C ILE A 79 -2.14 15.37 8.81
N SER A 80 -1.60 16.51 8.41
CA SER A 80 -0.76 16.62 7.21
C SER A 80 0.58 15.90 7.35
N LYS A 81 1.25 15.65 6.22
CA LYS A 81 2.60 15.09 6.14
C LYS A 81 3.61 15.81 7.05
N SER A 82 3.59 17.16 7.05
CA SER A 82 4.49 17.95 7.91
C SER A 82 4.16 17.80 9.38
N THR A 83 2.88 17.79 9.74
CA THR A 83 2.43 17.56 11.13
C THR A 83 2.75 16.13 11.58
N PHE A 84 2.56 15.13 10.72
CA PHE A 84 2.95 13.75 10.99
C PHE A 84 4.44 13.65 11.29
N LYS A 85 5.28 14.30 10.49
CA LYS A 85 6.73 14.32 10.73
C LYS A 85 7.06 14.82 12.13
N THR A 86 6.52 15.97 12.52
CA THR A 86 6.86 16.60 13.82
C THR A 86 6.21 15.90 15.01
N ARG A 87 4.95 15.46 14.88
CA ARG A 87 4.22 14.86 16.01
C ARG A 87 4.45 13.36 16.18
N CYS A 88 4.65 12.62 15.08
CA CYS A 88 4.77 11.16 15.13
C CYS A 88 6.22 10.73 14.90
N TRP A 89 6.81 11.09 13.77
CA TRP A 89 8.15 10.64 13.43
C TRP A 89 9.21 11.13 14.43
N GLU A 90 9.36 12.45 14.60
CA GLU A 90 10.43 13.04 15.44
C GLU A 90 10.30 12.67 16.92
N THR A 91 9.08 12.40 17.39
CA THR A 91 8.85 12.01 18.79
C THR A 91 9.05 10.51 19.05
N GLN A 92 8.90 9.68 18.04
CA GLN A 92 8.91 8.21 18.20
C GLN A 92 10.18 7.55 17.67
N ILE A 93 10.93 8.23 16.79
CA ILE A 93 12.07 7.61 16.11
C ILE A 93 13.15 7.10 17.07
N ASP A 94 13.32 7.74 18.21
CA ASP A 94 14.27 7.28 19.23
C ASP A 94 13.68 6.22 20.16
N PHE A 95 12.38 6.13 20.24
CA PHE A 95 11.68 5.17 21.06
C PHE A 95 11.53 3.82 20.36
N ILE A 96 11.22 3.82 19.06
CA ILE A 96 11.05 2.60 18.26
C ILE A 96 12.42 1.96 17.98
N GLN A 97 12.53 0.66 18.23
CA GLN A 97 13.72 -0.12 17.95
C GLN A 97 13.57 -0.96 16.67
N ARG A 98 12.46 -1.70 16.55
CA ARG A 98 12.19 -2.63 15.45
C ARG A 98 10.70 -2.85 15.29
N MET A 99 10.27 -3.11 14.07
CA MET A 99 8.90 -3.47 13.73
C MET A 99 8.86 -4.81 13.01
N ASP A 100 8.39 -5.86 13.67
CA ASP A 100 8.21 -7.17 13.07
C ASP A 100 6.85 -7.23 12.37
N LEU A 101 6.84 -7.28 11.04
CA LEU A 101 5.61 -7.39 10.26
C LEU A 101 5.03 -8.79 10.40
N GLU A 102 3.97 -8.95 11.18
CA GLU A 102 3.31 -10.23 11.41
C GLU A 102 2.35 -10.61 10.26
N ARG A 103 1.76 -9.60 9.63
CA ARG A 103 0.85 -9.77 8.49
C ARG A 103 0.90 -8.54 7.59
N VAL A 104 1.07 -8.78 6.30
CA VAL A 104 0.87 -7.80 5.23
C VAL A 104 -0.19 -8.36 4.29
N SER A 105 -1.23 -7.60 4.02
CA SER A 105 -2.27 -7.95 3.05
C SER A 105 -2.49 -6.75 2.15
N THR A 106 -2.24 -6.90 0.85
CA THR A 106 -2.30 -5.81 -0.13
C THR A 106 -3.46 -6.01 -1.08
N GLY A 107 -4.19 -4.93 -1.34
CA GLY A 107 -5.15 -4.80 -2.43
C GLY A 107 -4.56 -4.00 -3.59
N PRO A 108 -5.39 -3.67 -4.60
CA PRO A 108 -4.96 -2.85 -5.73
C PRO A 108 -4.49 -1.44 -5.32
N ASP A 109 -5.19 -0.82 -4.35
CA ASP A 109 -4.98 0.57 -3.96
C ASP A 109 -4.76 0.73 -2.45
N ASP A 110 -4.54 -0.38 -1.72
CA ASP A 110 -4.42 -0.36 -0.27
C ASP A 110 -3.55 -1.49 0.30
N ALA A 111 -3.32 -1.40 1.60
CA ALA A 111 -2.75 -2.48 2.40
C ALA A 111 -3.26 -2.43 3.84
N PHE A 112 -3.39 -3.63 4.46
CA PHE A 112 -3.49 -3.79 5.90
C PHE A 112 -2.21 -4.43 6.42
N VAL A 113 -1.66 -3.86 7.48
CA VAL A 113 -0.44 -4.33 8.09
C VAL A 113 -0.65 -4.50 9.59
N LYS A 114 -0.41 -5.71 10.08
CA LYS A 114 -0.32 -5.98 11.51
C LYS A 114 1.14 -6.17 11.86
N TYR A 115 1.63 -5.46 12.85
CA TYR A 115 3.02 -5.55 13.27
C TYR A 115 3.18 -5.52 14.80
N LEU A 116 4.30 -6.08 15.23
CA LEU A 116 4.80 -5.98 16.59
C LEU A 116 5.91 -4.93 16.63
N CYS A 117 5.65 -3.85 17.34
CA CYS A 117 6.65 -2.81 17.58
C CYS A 117 7.43 -3.12 18.85
N HIS A 118 8.75 -3.22 18.74
CA HIS A 118 9.67 -3.31 19.87
C HIS A 118 10.23 -1.94 20.20
N THR A 119 10.30 -1.64 21.47
CA THR A 119 10.77 -0.34 21.95
C THR A 119 12.10 -0.50 22.69
N ARG A 120 12.89 0.56 22.74
CA ARG A 120 14.22 0.55 23.40
C ARG A 120 14.17 0.29 24.90
N ASN A 121 13.05 0.56 25.55
CA ASN A 121 12.87 0.25 26.97
C ASN A 121 12.45 -1.20 27.25
N GLY A 122 12.53 -2.09 26.24
CA GLY A 122 12.23 -3.51 26.36
C GLY A 122 10.74 -3.86 26.32
N LYS A 123 9.86 -2.88 26.10
CA LYS A 123 8.42 -3.14 25.90
C LYS A 123 8.14 -3.43 24.43
N ALA A 124 7.00 -4.08 24.18
CA ALA A 124 6.50 -4.28 22.85
C ALA A 124 4.97 -4.13 22.82
N PHE A 125 4.43 -3.70 21.69
CA PHE A 125 2.99 -3.56 21.46
C PHE A 125 2.64 -3.88 20.01
N ARG A 126 1.37 -4.20 19.75
CA ARG A 126 0.87 -4.49 18.41
C ARG A 126 -0.01 -3.37 17.93
N ASN A 127 0.16 -3.05 16.65
CA ASN A 127 -0.75 -2.15 15.94
C ASN A 127 -1.25 -2.84 14.67
N VAL A 128 -2.36 -2.32 14.16
CA VAL A 128 -2.83 -2.55 12.80
C VAL A 128 -2.88 -1.20 12.09
N GLU A 129 -2.37 -1.14 10.89
CA GLU A 129 -2.46 0.06 10.05
C GLU A 129 -3.19 -0.27 8.75
N TYR A 130 -4.04 0.65 8.32
CA TYR A 130 -4.62 0.69 7.00
C TYR A 130 -3.92 1.77 6.18
N LEU A 131 -3.37 1.39 5.03
CA LEU A 131 -2.59 2.26 4.16
C LEU A 131 -3.32 2.40 2.82
N LYS A 132 -3.60 3.61 2.38
CA LYS A 132 -4.01 3.89 1.00
C LYS A 132 -2.79 4.17 0.15
N ILE A 133 -2.73 3.52 -1.02
CA ILE A 133 -1.59 3.58 -1.93
C ILE A 133 -2.11 3.98 -3.31
N LYS A 134 -1.48 4.97 -3.93
CA LYS A 134 -1.82 5.39 -5.29
C LYS A 134 -0.56 5.92 -5.98
N ASN A 135 -0.36 5.55 -7.24
CA ASN A 135 0.78 5.99 -8.04
C ASN A 135 2.15 5.73 -7.37
N GLY A 136 2.27 4.60 -6.66
CA GLY A 136 3.50 4.25 -5.97
C GLY A 136 3.78 5.02 -4.68
N GLN A 137 2.82 5.77 -4.14
CA GLN A 137 2.95 6.56 -2.92
C GLN A 137 1.82 6.27 -1.93
N LEU A 138 2.14 6.40 -0.64
CA LEU A 138 1.17 6.36 0.46
C LEU A 138 0.38 7.67 0.48
N GLN A 139 -0.95 7.56 0.31
CA GLN A 139 -1.87 8.69 0.35
C GLN A 139 -2.38 8.94 1.76
N SER A 140 -2.63 7.89 2.50
CA SER A 140 -3.01 8.00 3.92
C SER A 140 -2.58 6.76 4.70
N ILE A 141 -2.41 6.96 5.99
CA ILE A 141 -2.25 5.88 6.98
C ILE A 141 -3.23 6.13 8.13
N GLU A 142 -3.96 5.08 8.47
CA GLU A 142 -4.80 5.04 9.66
C GLU A 142 -4.25 4.00 10.63
N CYS A 143 -3.82 4.43 11.82
CA CYS A 143 -3.21 3.56 12.82
C CYS A 143 -4.22 3.20 13.91
N TYR A 144 -4.51 1.91 14.03
CA TYR A 144 -5.43 1.35 15.02
C TYR A 144 -4.65 0.68 16.15
N PHE A 145 -4.78 1.24 17.33
CA PHE A 145 -4.24 0.70 18.56
C PHE A 145 -5.21 1.00 19.72
N GLY A 146 -5.17 0.20 20.77
CA GLY A 146 -5.92 0.46 21.98
C GLY A 146 -5.05 1.16 23.03
N GLU A 147 -5.58 1.31 24.21
CA GLU A 147 -4.77 1.72 25.37
C GLU A 147 -3.65 0.72 25.60
N GLN A 148 -2.50 1.20 26.04
CA GLN A 148 -1.30 0.37 26.26
C GLN A 148 -1.58 -0.81 27.21
N SER A 149 -2.53 -0.67 28.13
CA SER A 149 -3.00 -1.73 29.03
C SER A 149 -3.85 -2.80 28.33
N SER A 150 -4.47 -2.50 27.19
CA SER A 150 -5.33 -3.42 26.43
C SER A 150 -4.57 -4.23 25.37
N PHE A 151 -3.34 -3.89 25.09
CA PHE A 151 -2.48 -4.66 24.20
C PHE A 151 -1.58 -5.60 25.00
N PRO A 152 -1.70 -6.91 24.83
CA PRO A 152 -0.74 -7.81 25.44
C PRO A 152 0.65 -7.43 24.93
N SER A 153 1.56 -7.09 25.84
CA SER A 153 2.96 -6.94 25.49
C SER A 153 3.45 -8.28 24.94
N ALA A 154 4.18 -8.26 23.82
CA ALA A 154 4.73 -9.49 23.24
C ALA A 154 5.78 -10.13 24.15
N VAL A 155 6.32 -9.36 25.06
CA VAL A 155 7.19 -9.82 26.12
C VAL A 155 6.34 -9.93 27.38
N SER A 156 5.45 -10.88 27.41
CA SER A 156 5.00 -11.46 28.66
C SER A 156 6.18 -12.26 29.22
N THR A 157 7.16 -11.58 29.77
CA THR A 157 8.02 -12.21 30.76
C THR A 157 7.08 -12.65 31.85
N GLY A 158 6.87 -13.96 31.99
CA GLY A 158 5.98 -14.56 32.96
C GLY A 158 6.24 -14.11 34.40
N GLN A 159 5.77 -12.94 34.70
CA GLN A 159 5.52 -12.50 36.06
C GLN A 159 4.08 -12.88 36.39
N LYS A 160 3.95 -14.08 36.95
CA LYS A 160 2.83 -14.44 37.80
C LYS A 160 2.95 -13.69 39.13
#